data_8782900d6cbf0317dde0db13d9ccd76a
#
_entry.id   8782900d6cbf0317dde0db13d9ccd76a
#
_cell.length_a   1.000
_cell.length_b   1.000
_cell.length_c   1.000
_cell.angle_alpha   90.00
_cell.angle_beta   90.00
_cell.angle_gamma   90.00
#
_symmetry.space_group_name_H-M   'P 1'
#
loop_
_entity.id
_entity.type
_entity.pdbx_description
1 polymer ?
#
loop_
_entity_poly.entity_id
_entity_poly.type
_entity_poly.pdbx_seq_one_letter_code
_entity_poly.pdbx_strand_id
1 'polypeptide(L)'
;MSRRLVLAIAVAAVALLALGSLATASSSKTKTSKDTFAQFRMPSNNVFCAYVVSSSPYAKYLRCDIMSGIKPKPSGKRCVEGSRGVSADIDVTGRATFPCSSDTVYNKSATKLRYGKTWRRGGFTCKSKLAGLRCSNLSRHGFFLSRQHSYRF
;
A
#
# COMPACT_ATOMS: atom_id res chain seq x y z
N MET A 1 -65.21 71.02 -12.05
CA MET A 1 -65.38 70.40 -13.39
C MET A 1 -64.05 69.88 -13.88
N SER A 2 -64.07 68.63 -14.35
CA SER A 2 -63.10 67.95 -15.28
C SER A 2 -61.67 67.78 -14.83
N ARG A 3 -61.36 66.62 -14.43
CA ARG A 3 -60.86 65.46 -15.21
C ARG A 3 -59.57 65.76 -15.96
N ARG A 4 -58.52 65.15 -15.54
CA ARG A 4 -57.85 64.09 -16.35
C ARG A 4 -56.79 63.39 -15.54
N LEU A 5 -57.00 62.11 -15.44
CA LEU A 5 -56.18 61.02 -14.99
C LEU A 5 -54.96 60.93 -15.90
N VAL A 6 -53.78 60.89 -15.33
CA VAL A 6 -52.56 60.33 -16.04
C VAL A 6 -51.94 59.30 -15.15
N LEU A 7 -52.09 58.04 -15.57
CA LEU A 7 -51.42 56.93 -15.02
C LEU A 7 -49.89 57.01 -15.29
N ALA A 8 -49.11 57.08 -14.26
CA ALA A 8 -47.66 56.82 -14.37
C ALA A 8 -47.41 55.41 -13.93
N ILE A 9 -47.10 54.60 -14.90
CA ILE A 9 -46.71 53.21 -14.69
C ILE A 9 -45.24 53.20 -14.22
N ALA A 10 -45.03 52.92 -12.92
CA ALA A 10 -43.72 52.67 -12.38
C ALA A 10 -43.35 51.25 -12.68
N VAL A 11 -42.42 51.07 -13.61
CA VAL A 11 -41.75 49.74 -13.88
C VAL A 11 -40.73 49.49 -12.80
N ALA A 12 -41.07 48.68 -11.82
CA ALA A 12 -40.12 48.19 -10.82
C ALA A 12 -39.27 47.10 -11.47
N ALA A 13 -38.03 47.43 -11.80
CA ALA A 13 -37.01 46.46 -12.20
C ALA A 13 -36.56 45.66 -10.97
N VAL A 14 -37.05 44.44 -10.82
CA VAL A 14 -36.56 43.48 -9.82
C VAL A 14 -35.27 42.88 -10.36
N ALA A 15 -34.13 43.37 -9.88
CA ALA A 15 -32.84 42.75 -10.11
C ALA A 15 -32.73 41.51 -9.21
N LEU A 16 -32.97 40.31 -9.79
CA LEU A 16 -32.64 39.04 -9.14
C LEU A 16 -31.13 38.88 -9.12
N LEU A 17 -30.53 39.11 -7.97
CA LEU A 17 -29.17 38.70 -7.67
C LEU A 17 -29.13 37.16 -7.54
N ALA A 18 -28.78 36.48 -8.62
CA ALA A 18 -28.45 35.08 -8.60
C ALA A 18 -27.10 34.92 -7.89
N LEU A 19 -27.14 34.64 -6.59
CA LEU A 19 -25.97 34.14 -5.85
C LEU A 19 -25.63 32.74 -6.38
N GLY A 20 -24.74 32.70 -7.36
CA GLY A 20 -24.13 31.44 -7.83
C GLY A 20 -23.29 30.83 -6.72
N SER A 21 -23.84 29.83 -6.03
CA SER A 21 -23.07 28.99 -5.13
C SER A 21 -22.03 28.24 -5.93
N LEU A 22 -20.77 28.68 -5.86
CA LEU A 22 -19.61 27.90 -6.34
C LEU A 22 -19.48 26.68 -5.43
N ALA A 23 -20.13 25.59 -5.83
CA ALA A 23 -19.90 24.29 -5.24
C ALA A 23 -18.47 23.90 -5.56
N THR A 24 -17.55 24.08 -4.63
CA THR A 24 -16.22 23.52 -4.70
C THR A 24 -16.36 22.00 -4.63
N ALA A 25 -16.31 21.34 -5.80
CA ALA A 25 -16.24 19.89 -5.89
C ALA A 25 -14.94 19.45 -5.24
N SER A 26 -15.03 18.97 -3.99
CA SER A 26 -13.93 18.32 -3.29
C SER A 26 -13.63 17.03 -4.04
N SER A 27 -12.61 17.07 -4.91
CA SER A 27 -12.13 15.88 -5.63
C SER A 27 -11.49 14.93 -4.62
N SER A 28 -12.28 14.03 -4.05
CA SER A 28 -11.75 12.92 -3.27
C SER A 28 -11.00 12.01 -4.24
N LYS A 29 -9.67 12.08 -4.22
CA LYS A 29 -8.82 11.14 -4.96
C LYS A 29 -9.12 9.73 -4.47
N THR A 30 -9.97 9.01 -5.18
CA THR A 30 -10.18 7.57 -4.96
C THR A 30 -8.84 6.88 -5.13
N LYS A 31 -8.32 6.29 -4.06
CA LYS A 31 -7.08 5.50 -4.12
C LYS A 31 -7.30 4.34 -5.10
N THR A 32 -6.57 4.33 -6.19
CA THR A 32 -6.63 3.23 -7.16
C THR A 32 -6.15 1.94 -6.49
N SER A 33 -6.60 0.79 -6.97
CA SER A 33 -6.15 -0.52 -6.46
C SER A 33 -4.62 -0.68 -6.47
N LYS A 34 -3.95 0.03 -7.39
CA LYS A 34 -2.48 0.14 -7.40
C LYS A 34 -1.90 0.77 -6.15
N ASP A 35 -2.60 1.71 -5.51
CA ASP A 35 -2.10 2.40 -4.32
C ASP A 35 -2.28 1.59 -3.04
N THR A 36 -3.19 0.62 -3.04
CA THR A 36 -3.52 -0.22 -1.89
C THR A 36 -2.85 -1.59 -1.93
N PHE A 37 -2.45 -2.06 -3.11
CA PHE A 37 -1.86 -3.38 -3.29
C PHE A 37 -0.77 -3.37 -4.37
N ALA A 38 0.33 -4.07 -4.13
CA ALA A 38 1.34 -4.34 -5.14
C ALA A 38 2.11 -5.61 -4.82
N GLN A 39 2.48 -6.36 -5.84
CA GLN A 39 3.30 -7.56 -5.70
C GLN A 39 4.56 -7.47 -6.55
N PHE A 40 5.62 -8.07 -6.05
CA PHE A 40 6.82 -8.34 -6.82
C PHE A 40 7.44 -9.68 -6.43
N ARG A 41 8.29 -10.20 -7.29
CA ARG A 41 9.06 -11.42 -7.05
C ARG A 41 10.51 -11.27 -7.45
N MET A 42 11.38 -12.04 -6.83
CA MET A 42 12.78 -12.14 -7.22
C MET A 42 12.93 -12.92 -8.55
N PRO A 43 13.99 -12.65 -9.35
CA PRO A 43 14.25 -13.40 -10.58
C PRO A 43 14.42 -14.91 -10.34
N SER A 44 14.92 -15.30 -9.17
CA SER A 44 15.08 -16.69 -8.76
C SER A 44 13.78 -17.46 -8.54
N ASN A 45 12.62 -16.78 -8.54
CA ASN A 45 11.33 -17.33 -8.13
C ASN A 45 11.32 -17.95 -6.71
N ASN A 46 12.25 -17.55 -5.86
CA ASN A 46 12.37 -18.05 -4.50
C ASN A 46 11.74 -17.11 -3.46
N VAL A 47 11.59 -15.82 -3.77
CA VAL A 47 10.97 -14.83 -2.88
C VAL A 47 9.88 -14.10 -3.63
N PHE A 48 8.70 -14.04 -3.01
CA PHE A 48 7.51 -13.34 -3.46
C PHE A 48 7.06 -12.38 -2.38
N CYS A 49 6.75 -11.14 -2.75
CA CYS A 49 6.38 -10.10 -1.81
C CYS A 49 5.05 -9.45 -2.21
N ALA A 50 4.26 -9.09 -1.21
CA ALA A 50 3.05 -8.30 -1.33
C ALA A 50 3.11 -7.09 -0.39
N TYR A 51 2.87 -5.93 -0.95
CA TYR A 51 2.56 -4.71 -0.22
C TYR A 51 1.06 -4.56 -0.14
N VAL A 52 0.56 -4.33 1.06
CA VAL A 52 -0.87 -4.23 1.34
C VAL A 52 -1.13 -2.97 2.16
N VAL A 53 -2.20 -2.25 1.78
CA VAL A 53 -2.82 -1.21 2.60
C VAL A 53 -4.17 -1.75 3.04
N SER A 54 -4.30 -2.07 4.30
CA SER A 54 -5.58 -2.48 4.90
C SER A 54 -6.52 -1.27 5.05
N SER A 55 -7.80 -1.52 5.21
CA SER A 55 -8.81 -0.50 5.51
C SER A 55 -8.60 0.21 6.86
N SER A 56 -7.83 -0.37 7.75
CA SER A 56 -7.35 0.32 8.95
C SER A 56 -6.30 1.36 8.57
N PRO A 57 -6.40 2.62 9.04
CA PRO A 57 -5.50 3.71 8.63
C PRO A 57 -4.02 3.48 8.99
N TYR A 58 -3.72 2.47 9.82
CA TYR A 58 -2.37 2.16 10.30
C TYR A 58 -1.72 0.94 9.65
N ALA A 59 -2.44 0.19 8.83
CA ALA A 59 -1.94 -1.09 8.35
C ALA A 59 -1.44 -1.01 6.90
N LYS A 60 -0.28 -0.39 6.72
CA LYS A 60 0.57 -0.62 5.55
C LYS A 60 1.64 -1.60 5.95
N TYR A 61 1.65 -2.76 5.36
CA TYR A 61 2.68 -3.75 5.62
C TYR A 61 3.25 -4.34 4.32
N LEU A 62 4.44 -4.84 4.43
CA LEU A 62 5.10 -5.62 3.41
C LEU A 62 5.34 -7.03 3.95
N ARG A 63 4.81 -8.01 3.27
CA ARG A 63 5.05 -9.42 3.54
C ARG A 63 5.83 -10.05 2.39
N CYS A 64 6.81 -10.87 2.73
CA CYS A 64 7.55 -11.68 1.76
C CYS A 64 7.60 -13.13 2.20
N ASP A 65 7.23 -14.03 1.29
CA ASP A 65 7.37 -15.47 1.48
C ASP A 65 8.61 -15.96 0.72
N ILE A 66 9.39 -16.82 1.38
CA ILE A 66 10.55 -17.46 0.77
C ILE A 66 10.30 -18.95 0.61
N MET A 67 10.31 -19.42 -0.63
CA MET A 67 9.95 -20.81 -0.97
C MET A 67 10.91 -21.85 -0.39
N SER A 68 12.18 -21.49 -0.21
CA SER A 68 13.17 -22.36 0.47
C SER A 68 13.06 -22.34 2.01
N GLY A 69 12.11 -21.57 2.57
CA GLY A 69 11.94 -21.36 3.99
C GLY A 69 12.96 -20.40 4.62
N ILE A 70 12.63 -19.90 5.81
CA ILE A 70 13.51 -19.07 6.64
C ILE A 70 14.64 -19.93 7.20
N LYS A 71 15.88 -19.44 7.11
CA LYS A 71 17.07 -20.17 7.59
C LYS A 71 17.96 -19.23 8.42
N PRO A 72 18.43 -19.65 9.64
CA PRO A 72 17.99 -20.86 10.33
C PRO A 72 16.49 -20.79 10.64
N LYS A 73 15.87 -21.95 10.84
CA LYS A 73 14.48 -21.97 11.31
C LYS A 73 14.40 -21.20 12.63
N PRO A 74 13.43 -20.26 12.80
CA PRO A 74 13.26 -19.55 14.06
C PRO A 74 13.11 -20.56 15.20
N SER A 75 13.97 -20.47 16.20
CA SER A 75 13.92 -21.34 17.38
C SER A 75 12.61 -21.12 18.16
N GLY A 76 12.04 -22.19 18.71
CA GLY A 76 10.85 -22.15 19.56
C GLY A 76 9.51 -22.01 18.85
N LYS A 77 9.48 -21.79 17.53
CA LYS A 77 8.22 -21.70 16.77
C LYS A 77 8.04 -22.92 15.86
N ARG A 78 7.26 -23.90 16.32
CA ARG A 78 6.61 -24.83 15.40
C ARG A 78 5.37 -24.11 14.85
N CYS A 79 5.34 -23.89 13.55
CA CYS A 79 4.09 -23.47 12.94
C CYS A 79 3.08 -24.61 13.13
N VAL A 80 1.88 -24.27 13.60
CA VAL A 80 0.78 -25.25 13.80
C VAL A 80 0.45 -25.93 12.47
N GLU A 81 -0.16 -27.10 12.57
CA GLU A 81 -0.68 -27.82 11.42
C GLU A 81 -1.56 -26.91 10.54
N GLY A 82 -1.40 -27.01 9.23
CA GLY A 82 -2.04 -26.10 8.26
C GLY A 82 -1.27 -24.82 7.95
N SER A 83 -0.21 -24.49 8.69
CA SER A 83 0.66 -23.36 8.32
C SER A 83 1.51 -23.70 7.10
N ARG A 84 1.59 -22.77 6.11
CA ARG A 84 2.45 -22.92 4.93
C ARG A 84 3.92 -22.60 5.20
N GLY A 85 4.25 -22.23 6.43
CA GLY A 85 5.60 -21.90 6.85
C GLY A 85 5.72 -20.51 7.46
N VAL A 86 6.92 -20.00 7.51
CA VAL A 86 7.24 -18.71 8.11
C VAL A 86 7.41 -17.68 7.00
N SER A 87 6.68 -16.57 7.11
CA SER A 87 6.85 -15.38 6.27
C SER A 87 7.82 -14.38 6.90
N ALA A 88 8.16 -13.34 6.17
CA ALA A 88 8.87 -12.16 6.66
C ALA A 88 7.98 -10.95 6.50
N ASP A 89 7.54 -10.39 7.61
CA ASP A 89 6.59 -9.30 7.67
C ASP A 89 7.22 -8.06 8.31
N ILE A 90 6.87 -6.88 7.80
CA ILE A 90 7.31 -5.60 8.33
C ILE A 90 6.25 -4.53 8.11
N ASP A 91 5.96 -3.75 9.14
CA ASP A 91 5.11 -2.56 9.08
C ASP A 91 5.90 -1.33 8.62
N VAL A 92 5.22 -0.22 8.35
CA VAL A 92 5.86 1.05 7.94
C VAL A 92 6.90 1.51 8.95
N THR A 93 6.67 1.21 10.23
CA THR A 93 7.57 1.47 11.35
C THR A 93 7.70 0.20 12.20
N GLY A 94 8.66 0.18 13.13
CA GLY A 94 8.87 -0.98 14.01
C GLY A 94 9.74 -2.07 13.39
N ARG A 95 9.91 -3.15 14.13
CA ARG A 95 10.81 -4.26 13.79
C ARG A 95 10.13 -5.29 12.89
N ALA A 96 10.89 -5.87 11.98
CA ALA A 96 10.41 -7.00 11.19
C ALA A 96 10.16 -8.24 12.07
N THR A 97 9.21 -9.07 11.64
CA THR A 97 8.86 -10.33 12.29
C THR A 97 8.94 -11.50 11.30
N PHE A 98 9.01 -12.70 11.84
CA PHE A 98 8.92 -13.94 11.07
C PHE A 98 7.74 -14.76 11.60
N PRO A 99 6.49 -14.40 11.26
CA PRO A 99 5.30 -15.11 11.71
C PRO A 99 5.07 -16.42 10.94
N CYS A 100 4.33 -17.34 11.53
CA CYS A 100 3.72 -18.45 10.81
C CYS A 100 2.55 -17.95 9.97
N SER A 101 2.41 -18.46 8.77
CA SER A 101 1.35 -18.06 7.83
C SER A 101 0.56 -19.28 7.36
N SER A 102 -0.77 -19.15 7.32
CA SER A 102 -1.70 -20.15 6.79
C SER A 102 -1.94 -20.01 5.29
N ASP A 103 -1.58 -18.85 4.74
CA ASP A 103 -1.71 -18.49 3.32
C ASP A 103 -0.33 -18.14 2.70
N THR A 104 -0.32 -17.73 1.43
CA THR A 104 0.91 -17.35 0.73
C THR A 104 0.69 -16.17 -0.19
N VAL A 105 1.71 -15.31 -0.32
CA VAL A 105 1.77 -14.24 -1.33
C VAL A 105 2.41 -14.71 -2.64
N TYR A 106 2.56 -16.01 -2.83
CA TYR A 106 3.08 -16.60 -4.06
C TYR A 106 2.25 -16.19 -5.27
N ASN A 107 2.89 -15.56 -6.25
CA ASN A 107 2.28 -15.17 -7.51
C ASN A 107 3.34 -15.14 -8.63
N LYS A 108 3.29 -16.12 -9.54
CA LYS A 108 4.20 -16.18 -10.70
C LYS A 108 4.04 -15.01 -11.67
N SER A 109 2.88 -14.38 -11.70
CA SER A 109 2.58 -13.22 -12.55
C SER A 109 3.00 -11.89 -11.93
N ALA A 110 3.45 -11.88 -10.66
CA ALA A 110 3.94 -10.67 -10.00
C ALA A 110 5.13 -10.06 -10.76
N THR A 111 5.23 -8.73 -10.73
CA THR A 111 6.31 -7.98 -11.37
C THR A 111 7.67 -8.48 -10.92
N LYS A 112 8.55 -8.81 -11.86
CA LYS A 112 9.91 -9.26 -11.55
C LYS A 112 10.80 -8.10 -11.14
N LEU A 113 11.26 -8.08 -9.89
CA LEU A 113 12.28 -7.14 -9.42
C LEU A 113 13.67 -7.68 -9.80
N ARG A 114 14.22 -7.21 -10.93
CA ARG A 114 15.51 -7.65 -11.45
C ARG A 114 16.64 -7.45 -10.45
N TYR A 115 17.67 -8.27 -10.48
CA TYR A 115 18.87 -8.10 -9.66
C TYR A 115 19.51 -6.73 -9.92
N GLY A 116 20.04 -6.11 -8.88
CA GLY A 116 20.57 -4.75 -8.88
C GLY A 116 19.50 -3.66 -8.77
N LYS A 117 18.22 -3.99 -8.91
CA LYS A 117 17.14 -3.00 -8.85
C LYS A 117 16.56 -2.86 -7.46
N THR A 118 15.98 -1.69 -7.21
CA THR A 118 15.32 -1.33 -5.96
C THR A 118 13.84 -1.06 -6.22
N TRP A 119 12.99 -1.66 -5.40
CA TRP A 119 11.56 -1.37 -5.32
C TRP A 119 11.31 -0.46 -4.13
N ARG A 120 10.46 0.57 -4.30
CA ARG A 120 10.05 1.49 -3.24
C ARG A 120 8.56 1.73 -3.30
N ARG A 121 7.88 1.60 -2.18
CA ARG A 121 6.47 1.92 -2.04
C ARG A 121 6.07 2.04 -0.58
N GLY A 122 5.19 3.02 -0.27
CA GLY A 122 4.49 3.11 1.02
C GLY A 122 5.38 3.18 2.26
N GLY A 123 6.62 3.63 2.13
CA GLY A 123 7.60 3.66 3.23
C GLY A 123 8.56 2.48 3.23
N PHE A 124 8.41 1.52 2.32
CA PHE A 124 9.31 0.37 2.19
C PHE A 124 10.32 0.56 1.06
N THR A 125 11.51 0.02 1.28
CA THR A 125 12.57 -0.08 0.27
C THR A 125 13.09 -1.51 0.24
N CYS A 126 13.01 -2.17 -0.92
CA CYS A 126 13.54 -3.51 -1.14
C CYS A 126 14.62 -3.48 -2.22
N LYS A 127 15.80 -4.02 -1.93
CA LYS A 127 16.92 -4.16 -2.87
C LYS A 127 17.09 -5.62 -3.24
N SER A 128 16.99 -5.92 -4.54
CA SER A 128 17.19 -7.25 -5.11
C SER A 128 18.66 -7.42 -5.50
N LYS A 129 19.32 -8.44 -4.96
CA LYS A 129 20.70 -8.83 -5.31
C LYS A 129 20.77 -10.33 -5.54
N LEU A 130 21.82 -10.82 -6.22
CA LEU A 130 22.07 -12.26 -6.35
C LEU A 130 22.15 -12.97 -4.99
N ALA A 131 22.74 -12.30 -3.99
CA ALA A 131 22.85 -12.80 -2.63
C ALA A 131 21.50 -12.92 -1.90
N GLY A 132 20.44 -12.20 -2.33
CA GLY A 132 19.14 -12.23 -1.70
C GLY A 132 18.36 -10.91 -1.81
N LEU A 133 17.25 -10.86 -1.10
CA LEU A 133 16.39 -9.68 -0.98
C LEU A 133 16.60 -9.00 0.37
N ARG A 134 16.91 -7.72 0.37
CA ARG A 134 16.95 -6.89 1.59
C ARG A 134 15.84 -5.87 1.53
N CYS A 135 14.90 -5.91 2.48
CA CYS A 135 13.83 -4.93 2.64
C CYS A 135 13.96 -4.18 3.95
N SER A 136 13.62 -2.88 3.93
CA SER A 136 13.58 -2.02 5.11
C SER A 136 12.39 -1.07 5.06
N ASN A 137 11.98 -0.57 6.23
CA ASN A 137 10.94 0.42 6.44
C ASN A 137 11.51 1.82 6.77
N LEU A 138 10.63 2.76 7.14
CA LEU A 138 11.01 4.13 7.51
C LEU A 138 11.89 4.20 8.77
N SER A 139 11.72 3.27 9.71
CA SER A 139 12.55 3.18 10.94
C SER A 139 13.90 2.48 10.70
N ARG A 140 14.22 2.16 9.45
CA ARG A 140 15.44 1.44 9.04
C ARG A 140 15.53 -0.01 9.55
N HIS A 141 14.47 -0.53 10.17
CA HIS A 141 14.35 -1.94 10.47
C HIS A 141 13.96 -2.72 9.23
N GLY A 142 14.22 -4.01 9.23
CA GLY A 142 13.93 -4.83 8.06
C GLY A 142 14.32 -6.29 8.19
N PHE A 143 14.35 -6.92 7.03
CA PHE A 143 14.79 -8.31 6.91
C PHE A 143 15.66 -8.52 5.67
N PHE A 144 16.45 -9.57 5.73
CA PHE A 144 17.16 -10.14 4.60
C PHE A 144 16.70 -11.57 4.39
N LEU A 145 16.43 -11.94 3.13
CA LEU A 145 16.00 -13.28 2.73
C LEU A 145 16.90 -13.83 1.63
N SER A 146 17.48 -15.01 1.88
CA SER A 146 18.22 -15.78 0.88
C SER A 146 17.99 -17.27 1.06
N ARG A 147 18.47 -18.09 0.12
CA ARG A 147 18.42 -19.56 0.24
C ARG A 147 19.29 -20.07 1.38
N GLN A 148 20.36 -19.35 1.70
CA GLN A 148 21.37 -19.76 2.67
C GLN A 148 20.99 -19.31 4.08
N HIS A 149 20.54 -18.06 4.22
CA HIS A 149 20.20 -17.50 5.52
C HIS A 149 19.19 -16.37 5.41
N SER A 150 18.50 -16.11 6.51
CA SER A 150 17.56 -15.02 6.67
C SER A 150 17.75 -14.38 8.04
N TYR A 151 17.63 -13.07 8.13
CA TYR A 151 17.75 -12.35 9.40
C TYR A 151 16.92 -11.07 9.39
N ARG A 152 16.66 -10.55 10.59
CA ARG A 152 16.02 -9.26 10.84
C ARG A 152 17.07 -8.28 11.38
N PHE A 153 16.85 -7.00 11.12
CA PHE A 153 17.72 -5.94 11.59
C PHE A 153 16.93 -4.69 11.97
#